data_8fe2016d5402324c792ee123806f8290
#
_entry.id   8fe2016d5402324c792ee123806f8290
#
_cell.length_a   1.000
_cell.length_b   1.000
_cell.length_c   1.000
_cell.angle_alpha   90.00
_cell.angle_beta   90.00
_cell.angle_gamma   90.00
#
_symmetry.space_group_name_H-M   'P 1'
#
loop_
_entity.id
_entity.type
_entity.pdbx_description
1 polymer ?
#
loop_
_entity_poly.entity_id
_entity_poly.type
_entity_poly.pdbx_seq_one_letter_code
_entity_poly.pdbx_strand_id
1 'polypeptide(L)'
;MKASTKYIFLLFLSQILFGKNLTIHNTYDPTSRELLDAEIVGNTLILPGNLQGIEFYDISDPQTPVHLDNLQIQGGGGGGGNTRCYYARGIGNVVYITTHRGVAIINISNPSNPQHSGYISGTQGNQYILENMDISGDVLTVAAHADGVFFFDITDPTNPVWVSTLPVQNAWAVILNGNYSYVADGETIKVLDVSNIQNPEEIYSWTTGNAVKDLAISDGYLYAALGSEGVSVYDLNNPESPEFLANHNTTGLATRIQPFNGKCAVADWDDVEILQWNGTELELVGFKANGRRTMAINASGDFIYSAEWMWLQVFEYGEIDDADIDISSWELNYPYVENGDSYTLSLDVTNNGNSILNIDDQYISNPDFQIENLLQNLNPGETQTVDITYHANAGNSSSGYRIFPNDPDEPDIIVELNGNIDGINIGEPAPDFELNIIANGDGSFQLSDHLGQIVVLAFFAPG
;
A
#
# COMPACT_ATOMS: atom_id res chain seq x y z
N MET A 1 10.46 -38.49 -40.06
CA MET A 1 9.35 -37.74 -39.45
C MET A 1 9.97 -36.67 -38.53
N LYS A 2 9.90 -35.41 -38.93
CA LYS A 2 10.38 -34.29 -38.11
C LYS A 2 9.21 -33.85 -37.23
N ALA A 3 9.37 -33.98 -35.92
CA ALA A 3 8.40 -33.45 -34.96
C ALA A 3 8.52 -31.92 -34.95
N SER A 4 7.45 -31.25 -35.33
CA SER A 4 7.31 -29.80 -35.25
C SER A 4 6.87 -29.44 -33.83
N THR A 5 7.78 -28.91 -33.03
CA THR A 5 7.47 -28.34 -31.72
C THR A 5 6.74 -27.04 -31.95
N LYS A 6 5.44 -26.99 -31.70
CA LYS A 6 4.67 -25.75 -31.66
C LYS A 6 4.93 -25.07 -30.31
N TYR A 7 5.62 -23.95 -30.31
CA TYR A 7 5.65 -23.03 -29.18
C TYR A 7 4.29 -22.33 -29.12
N ILE A 8 3.53 -22.57 -28.07
CA ILE A 8 2.39 -21.75 -27.72
C ILE A 8 2.97 -20.54 -26.99
N PHE A 9 3.03 -19.39 -27.66
CA PHE A 9 3.20 -18.11 -27.00
C PHE A 9 1.87 -17.82 -26.30
N LEU A 10 1.83 -17.97 -24.98
CA LEU A 10 0.83 -17.28 -24.17
C LEU A 10 1.24 -15.81 -24.18
N LEU A 11 0.54 -15.01 -24.99
CA LEU A 11 0.46 -13.58 -24.76
C LEU A 11 -0.30 -13.41 -23.43
N PHE A 12 0.41 -13.08 -22.36
CA PHE A 12 -0.19 -12.35 -21.28
C PHE A 12 -0.48 -10.96 -21.86
N LEU A 13 -1.73 -10.72 -22.26
CA LEU A 13 -2.24 -9.36 -22.29
C LEU A 13 -2.28 -8.95 -20.81
N SER A 14 -1.29 -8.17 -20.36
CA SER A 14 -1.50 -7.28 -19.23
C SER A 14 -2.68 -6.40 -19.66
N GLN A 15 -3.82 -6.53 -19.02
CA GLN A 15 -4.87 -5.53 -19.14
C GLN A 15 -4.24 -4.27 -18.54
N ILE A 16 -3.99 -3.29 -19.38
CA ILE A 16 -3.61 -1.96 -18.94
C ILE A 16 -4.86 -1.43 -18.25
N LEU A 17 -4.76 -1.29 -16.92
CA LEU A 17 -5.82 -0.72 -16.10
C LEU A 17 -5.63 0.79 -16.11
N PHE A 18 -6.67 1.49 -16.55
CA PHE A 18 -6.76 2.95 -16.51
C PHE A 18 -7.57 3.36 -15.29
N GLY A 19 -7.43 4.61 -14.84
CA GLY A 19 -8.25 5.18 -13.79
C GLY A 19 -9.73 4.90 -14.02
N LYS A 20 -10.47 4.56 -12.99
CA LYS A 20 -11.87 4.17 -13.10
C LYS A 20 -12.61 4.55 -11.84
N ASN A 21 -13.56 5.48 -11.94
CA ASN A 21 -14.43 5.89 -10.85
C ASN A 21 -13.69 6.31 -9.55
N LEU A 22 -12.48 6.82 -9.66
CA LEU A 22 -11.67 7.24 -8.52
C LEU A 22 -10.86 8.48 -8.89
N THR A 23 -11.19 9.61 -8.26
CA THR A 23 -10.57 10.92 -8.50
C THR A 23 -9.71 11.32 -7.32
N ILE A 24 -8.53 11.91 -7.56
CA ILE A 24 -7.70 12.51 -6.52
C ILE A 24 -8.18 13.95 -6.28
N HIS A 25 -8.72 14.25 -5.10
CA HIS A 25 -9.14 15.60 -4.74
C HIS A 25 -8.01 16.46 -4.23
N ASN A 26 -7.18 15.91 -3.36
CA ASN A 26 -6.12 16.66 -2.72
C ASN A 26 -4.94 15.76 -2.33
N THR A 27 -3.76 16.36 -2.37
CA THR A 27 -2.53 15.77 -1.84
C THR A 27 -1.94 16.71 -0.80
N TYR A 28 -1.73 16.20 0.41
CA TYR A 28 -1.18 16.94 1.53
C TYR A 28 0.26 16.50 1.82
N ASP A 29 1.09 17.45 2.22
CA ASP A 29 2.47 17.21 2.66
C ASP A 29 2.54 17.33 4.20
N PRO A 30 2.26 16.25 4.95
CA PRO A 30 2.28 16.28 6.41
C PRO A 30 3.68 16.48 6.96
N THR A 31 3.78 16.91 8.22
CA THR A 31 5.08 17.04 8.90
C THR A 31 5.75 15.68 9.09
N SER A 32 4.95 14.66 9.40
CA SER A 32 5.43 13.28 9.51
C SER A 32 5.70 12.67 8.15
N ARG A 33 6.76 11.89 8.09
CA ARG A 33 7.12 11.05 6.95
C ARG A 33 6.99 9.59 7.36
N GLU A 34 7.02 8.67 6.39
CA GLU A 34 6.83 7.25 6.66
C GLU A 34 5.49 6.99 7.35
N LEU A 35 4.41 7.50 6.76
CA LEU A 35 3.05 7.20 7.22
C LEU A 35 2.79 5.72 7.03
N LEU A 36 2.36 5.04 8.10
CA LEU A 36 2.30 3.57 8.14
C LEU A 36 0.90 3.00 8.31
N ASP A 37 -0.04 3.84 8.78
CA ASP A 37 -1.43 3.47 8.97
C ASP A 37 -2.34 4.70 8.83
N ALA A 38 -3.64 4.45 8.64
CA ALA A 38 -4.69 5.45 8.61
C ALA A 38 -5.88 4.93 9.41
N GLU A 39 -6.27 5.64 10.45
CA GLU A 39 -7.41 5.30 11.30
C GLU A 39 -8.38 6.47 11.39
N ILE A 40 -9.67 6.19 11.37
CA ILE A 40 -10.73 7.21 11.50
C ILE A 40 -11.52 6.98 12.78
N VAL A 41 -11.52 8.00 13.65
CA VAL A 41 -12.33 8.00 14.87
C VAL A 41 -13.25 9.21 14.86
N GLY A 42 -14.53 8.98 14.62
CA GLY A 42 -15.50 10.06 14.37
C GLY A 42 -15.09 10.89 13.14
N ASN A 43 -14.83 12.17 13.32
CA ASN A 43 -14.36 13.07 12.25
C ASN A 43 -12.83 13.31 12.34
N THR A 44 -12.10 12.47 13.03
CA THR A 44 -10.64 12.62 13.14
C THR A 44 -9.94 11.51 12.39
N LEU A 45 -9.16 11.88 11.39
CA LEU A 45 -8.21 11.00 10.71
C LEU A 45 -6.87 11.04 11.46
N ILE A 46 -6.31 9.88 11.72
CA ILE A 46 -5.11 9.67 12.53
C ILE A 46 -4.10 8.88 11.72
N LEU A 47 -2.92 9.44 11.51
CA LEU A 47 -1.86 8.86 10.68
C LEU A 47 -0.60 8.65 11.52
N PRO A 48 -0.29 7.44 11.96
CA PRO A 48 1.02 7.12 12.56
C PRO A 48 2.15 7.31 11.56
N GLY A 49 3.12 8.18 11.90
CA GLY A 49 4.25 8.57 11.03
C GLY A 49 5.60 8.12 11.58
N ASN A 50 5.79 6.83 11.83
CA ASN A 50 7.02 6.23 12.34
C ASN A 50 7.69 7.11 13.45
N LEU A 51 8.93 7.55 13.26
CA LEU A 51 9.68 8.36 14.24
C LEU A 51 9.23 9.83 14.32
N GLN A 52 8.36 10.29 13.43
CA GLN A 52 7.98 11.70 13.31
C GLN A 52 6.64 12.02 13.97
N GLY A 53 6.07 11.07 14.71
CA GLY A 53 4.88 11.27 15.51
C GLY A 53 3.61 10.76 14.85
N ILE A 54 2.50 11.29 15.30
CA ILE A 54 1.16 10.91 14.86
C ILE A 54 0.48 12.19 14.39
N GLU A 55 0.05 12.22 13.14
CA GLU A 55 -0.70 13.33 12.57
C GLU A 55 -2.19 13.18 12.86
N PHE A 56 -2.85 14.31 13.10
CA PHE A 56 -4.30 14.39 13.33
C PHE A 56 -4.91 15.39 12.35
N TYR A 57 -5.98 14.98 11.67
CA TYR A 57 -6.72 15.83 10.75
C TYR A 57 -8.22 15.82 11.09
N ASP A 58 -8.88 16.96 10.99
CA ASP A 58 -10.34 17.06 10.97
C ASP A 58 -10.83 16.75 9.55
N ILE A 59 -11.68 15.74 9.42
CA ILE A 59 -12.34 15.32 8.20
C ILE A 59 -13.85 15.53 8.25
N SER A 60 -14.33 16.53 9.02
CA SER A 60 -15.76 16.93 9.01
C SER A 60 -16.19 17.44 7.64
N ASP A 61 -15.28 18.04 6.86
CA ASP A 61 -15.34 18.13 5.42
C ASP A 61 -14.40 17.08 4.82
N PRO A 62 -14.95 15.99 4.26
CA PRO A 62 -14.11 14.88 3.84
C PRO A 62 -13.21 15.19 2.64
N GLN A 63 -13.57 16.16 1.78
CA GLN A 63 -12.74 16.58 0.64
C GLN A 63 -11.52 17.39 1.07
N THR A 64 -11.64 18.13 2.16
CA THR A 64 -10.62 19.10 2.60
C THR A 64 -10.18 18.88 4.05
N PRO A 65 -9.47 17.77 4.35
CA PRO A 65 -8.90 17.52 5.67
C PRO A 65 -8.11 18.70 6.20
N VAL A 66 -8.42 19.11 7.44
CA VAL A 66 -7.72 20.21 8.12
C VAL A 66 -6.75 19.65 9.15
N HIS A 67 -5.46 19.96 9.00
CA HIS A 67 -4.46 19.52 9.98
C HIS A 67 -4.75 20.12 11.36
N LEU A 68 -4.78 19.29 12.38
CA LEU A 68 -5.09 19.66 13.77
C LEU A 68 -3.84 19.72 14.64
N ASP A 69 -3.04 18.64 14.65
CA ASP A 69 -1.84 18.54 15.50
C ASP A 69 -0.90 17.41 15.02
N ASN A 70 0.34 17.43 15.48
CA ASN A 70 1.30 16.34 15.39
C ASN A 70 1.79 15.96 16.78
N LEU A 71 1.38 14.80 17.29
CA LEU A 71 1.76 14.31 18.59
C LEU A 71 3.06 13.51 18.55
N GLN A 72 4.11 14.01 19.21
CA GLN A 72 5.36 13.30 19.42
C GLN A 72 5.33 12.52 20.75
N ILE A 73 5.40 11.18 20.68
CA ILE A 73 5.54 10.36 21.88
C ILE A 73 7.01 10.36 22.30
N GLN A 74 7.33 11.09 23.35
CA GLN A 74 8.70 11.19 23.89
C GLN A 74 9.10 9.88 24.60
N GLY A 75 10.30 9.38 24.31
CA GLY A 75 10.85 8.23 25.02
C GLY A 75 11.20 8.56 26.47
N GLY A 76 10.51 7.96 27.43
CA GLY A 76 10.91 8.00 28.84
C GLY A 76 12.16 7.16 29.10
N GLY A 77 13.25 7.78 29.59
CA GLY A 77 14.51 7.11 29.93
C GLY A 77 15.69 7.59 29.09
N GLY A 78 16.67 8.19 29.74
CA GLY A 78 18.00 8.74 29.33
C GLY A 78 18.55 8.73 27.89
N GLY A 79 17.77 8.40 26.92
CA GLY A 79 18.19 8.32 25.52
C GLY A 79 17.41 9.19 24.54
N GLY A 80 16.46 10.03 24.97
CA GLY A 80 15.91 11.19 24.25
C GLY A 80 15.43 10.99 22.80
N GLY A 81 15.14 9.78 22.32
CA GLY A 81 14.67 9.53 20.96
C GLY A 81 13.15 9.46 20.87
N ASN A 82 12.59 9.83 19.71
CA ASN A 82 11.17 9.68 19.41
C ASN A 82 10.76 8.21 19.39
N THR A 83 9.50 7.96 19.70
CA THR A 83 8.90 6.62 19.63
C THR A 83 8.44 6.34 18.21
N ARG A 84 8.76 5.15 17.67
CA ARG A 84 8.21 4.68 16.40
C ARG A 84 6.76 4.28 16.60
N CYS A 85 5.86 4.81 15.77
CA CYS A 85 4.43 4.56 15.77
C CYS A 85 4.07 3.82 14.49
N TYR A 86 3.28 2.74 14.59
CA TYR A 86 3.00 1.86 13.46
C TYR A 86 1.53 1.80 13.09
N TYR A 87 0.66 1.30 13.99
CA TYR A 87 -0.76 1.10 13.75
C TYR A 87 -1.60 1.84 14.78
N ALA A 88 -2.78 2.26 14.37
CA ALA A 88 -3.78 2.91 15.21
C ALA A 88 -5.09 2.13 15.21
N ARG A 89 -5.76 2.07 16.36
CA ARG A 89 -7.18 1.69 16.48
C ARG A 89 -7.83 2.50 17.57
N GLY A 90 -9.01 3.02 17.28
CA GLY A 90 -9.70 3.94 18.16
C GLY A 90 -11.06 3.48 18.68
N ILE A 91 -11.40 3.88 19.89
CA ILE A 91 -12.71 3.71 20.49
C ILE A 91 -13.09 4.93 21.31
N GLY A 92 -14.20 5.58 20.95
CA GLY A 92 -14.66 6.80 21.61
C GLY A 92 -13.62 7.93 21.55
N ASN A 93 -13.06 8.32 22.70
CA ASN A 93 -12.03 9.37 22.80
C ASN A 93 -10.62 8.80 23.06
N VAL A 94 -10.43 7.51 22.84
CA VAL A 94 -9.15 6.84 23.05
C VAL A 94 -8.67 6.21 21.75
N VAL A 95 -7.38 6.36 21.46
CA VAL A 95 -6.69 5.67 20.37
C VAL A 95 -5.54 4.89 20.93
N TYR A 96 -5.46 3.63 20.55
CA TYR A 96 -4.28 2.80 20.82
C TYR A 96 -3.34 2.87 19.62
N ILE A 97 -2.04 2.98 19.91
CA ILE A 97 -1.00 3.03 18.88
C ILE A 97 0.02 1.93 19.18
N THR A 98 0.22 1.00 18.25
CA THR A 98 1.37 0.08 18.35
C THR A 98 2.65 0.84 18.14
N THR A 99 3.61 0.58 18.99
CA THR A 99 4.93 1.24 18.96
C THR A 99 6.03 0.24 19.26
N HIS A 100 7.29 0.58 18.93
CA HIS A 100 8.44 -0.24 19.35
C HIS A 100 8.66 -0.30 20.88
N ARG A 101 7.83 0.40 21.68
CA ARG A 101 7.93 0.44 23.15
C ARG A 101 6.76 -0.24 23.84
N GLY A 102 5.73 -0.62 23.11
CA GLY A 102 4.47 -1.16 23.62
C GLY A 102 3.27 -0.52 22.93
N VAL A 103 2.07 -0.78 23.41
CA VAL A 103 0.84 -0.16 22.91
C VAL A 103 0.59 1.14 23.70
N ALA A 104 0.74 2.28 23.03
CA ALA A 104 0.49 3.60 23.62
C ALA A 104 -1.01 3.90 23.67
N ILE A 105 -1.44 4.64 24.70
CA ILE A 105 -2.81 5.11 24.89
C ILE A 105 -2.84 6.61 24.66
N ILE A 106 -3.60 7.06 23.66
CA ILE A 106 -3.75 8.47 23.31
C ILE A 106 -5.16 8.93 23.62
N ASN A 107 -5.30 9.99 24.38
CA ASN A 107 -6.57 10.67 24.60
C ASN A 107 -6.80 11.71 23.50
N ILE A 108 -7.88 11.57 22.76
CA ILE A 108 -8.31 12.44 21.65
C ILE A 108 -9.61 13.18 21.97
N SER A 109 -9.98 13.36 23.24
CA SER A 109 -11.15 14.16 23.61
C SER A 109 -11.10 15.60 23.09
N ASN A 110 -9.90 16.09 22.81
CA ASN A 110 -9.61 17.28 22.01
C ASN A 110 -8.57 16.92 20.93
N PRO A 111 -9.00 16.61 19.70
CA PRO A 111 -8.08 16.18 18.64
C PRO A 111 -7.06 17.26 18.19
N SER A 112 -7.34 18.55 18.48
CA SER A 112 -6.36 19.64 18.26
C SER A 112 -5.30 19.76 19.35
N ASN A 113 -5.35 18.89 20.36
CA ASN A 113 -4.36 18.80 21.43
C ASN A 113 -4.40 17.39 22.05
N PRO A 114 -4.08 16.35 21.27
CA PRO A 114 -4.09 14.96 21.72
C PRO A 114 -3.06 14.74 22.82
N GLN A 115 -3.32 13.80 23.73
CA GLN A 115 -2.44 13.58 24.90
C GLN A 115 -2.04 12.11 25.00
N HIS A 116 -0.74 11.85 25.06
CA HIS A 116 -0.22 10.53 25.43
C HIS A 116 -0.46 10.26 26.91
N SER A 117 -1.35 9.32 27.21
CA SER A 117 -1.77 8.97 28.57
C SER A 117 -0.90 7.89 29.21
N GLY A 118 -0.06 7.21 28.44
CA GLY A 118 0.79 6.11 28.90
C GLY A 118 0.74 4.94 27.92
N TYR A 119 1.12 3.78 28.41
CA TYR A 119 1.10 2.53 27.63
C TYR A 119 0.26 1.48 28.34
N ILE A 120 -0.30 0.54 27.61
CA ILE A 120 -0.98 -0.62 28.22
C ILE A 120 0.02 -1.39 29.08
N SER A 121 -0.36 -1.67 30.33
CA SER A 121 0.49 -2.38 31.30
C SER A 121 0.91 -3.76 30.79
N GLY A 122 2.19 -4.10 30.90
CA GLY A 122 2.76 -5.35 30.41
C GLY A 122 3.27 -5.31 28.99
N THR A 123 2.86 -4.35 28.15
CA THR A 123 3.38 -4.21 26.79
C THR A 123 4.70 -3.46 26.70
N GLN A 124 5.08 -2.73 27.77
CA GLN A 124 6.31 -1.94 27.83
C GLN A 124 7.53 -2.77 28.21
N GLY A 125 8.68 -2.37 27.66
CA GLY A 125 9.99 -2.89 28.05
C GLY A 125 10.31 -4.29 27.50
N ASN A 126 9.38 -4.93 26.87
CA ASN A 126 9.59 -6.13 26.08
C ASN A 126 9.87 -5.69 24.64
N GLN A 127 10.74 -6.41 23.96
CA GLN A 127 11.05 -6.12 22.54
C GLN A 127 10.01 -6.79 21.62
N TYR A 128 8.71 -6.59 21.91
CA TYR A 128 7.65 -7.08 21.04
C TYR A 128 7.67 -6.33 19.72
N ILE A 129 7.46 -7.06 18.63
CA ILE A 129 7.12 -6.50 17.34
C ILE A 129 5.61 -6.49 17.25
N LEU A 130 5.01 -5.32 17.49
CA LEU A 130 3.57 -5.13 17.51
C LEU A 130 3.14 -4.57 16.17
N GLU A 131 2.32 -5.33 15.46
CA GLU A 131 1.81 -4.95 14.14
C GLU A 131 0.36 -4.46 14.26
N ASN A 132 -0.55 -5.11 13.61
CA ASN A 132 -1.96 -4.76 13.51
C ASN A 132 -2.73 -4.98 14.84
N MET A 133 -3.83 -4.28 14.99
CA MET A 133 -4.77 -4.40 16.11
C MET A 133 -6.21 -4.35 15.60
N ASP A 134 -7.14 -4.89 16.38
CA ASP A 134 -8.56 -4.69 16.16
C ASP A 134 -9.33 -4.59 17.47
N ILE A 135 -10.49 -3.92 17.41
CA ILE A 135 -11.38 -3.68 18.54
C ILE A 135 -12.79 -4.14 18.19
N SER A 136 -13.38 -4.95 19.07
CA SER A 136 -14.79 -5.31 19.00
C SER A 136 -15.41 -5.34 20.39
N GLY A 137 -16.40 -4.47 20.63
CA GLY A 137 -16.99 -4.29 21.96
C GLY A 137 -15.95 -3.87 22.99
N ASP A 138 -15.82 -4.66 24.05
CA ASP A 138 -14.88 -4.42 25.15
C ASP A 138 -13.55 -5.20 25.00
N VAL A 139 -13.25 -5.69 23.79
CA VAL A 139 -12.03 -6.47 23.50
C VAL A 139 -11.15 -5.71 22.54
N LEU A 140 -9.88 -5.54 22.90
CA LEU A 140 -8.79 -5.17 22.01
C LEU A 140 -7.92 -6.40 21.79
N THR A 141 -7.57 -6.68 20.54
CA THR A 141 -6.60 -7.71 20.17
C THR A 141 -5.43 -7.12 19.40
N VAL A 142 -4.24 -7.66 19.62
CA VAL A 142 -2.99 -7.16 19.02
C VAL A 142 -2.20 -8.32 18.43
N ALA A 143 -1.84 -8.22 17.17
CA ALA A 143 -0.91 -9.14 16.49
C ALA A 143 0.53 -8.78 16.87
N ALA A 144 1.29 -9.73 17.41
CA ALA A 144 2.62 -9.51 17.97
C ALA A 144 3.67 -10.50 17.40
N HIS A 145 3.64 -10.75 16.09
CA HIS A 145 4.55 -11.68 15.41
C HIS A 145 4.70 -13.03 16.13
N ALA A 146 5.93 -13.42 16.43
CA ALA A 146 6.25 -14.68 17.13
C ALA A 146 5.85 -14.68 18.60
N ASP A 147 5.50 -13.53 19.17
CA ASP A 147 5.00 -13.42 20.53
C ASP A 147 3.51 -13.78 20.65
N GLY A 148 2.84 -13.94 19.51
CA GLY A 148 1.48 -14.42 19.42
C GLY A 148 0.43 -13.32 19.25
N VAL A 149 -0.79 -13.61 19.69
CA VAL A 149 -1.92 -12.68 19.70
C VAL A 149 -2.25 -12.33 21.14
N PHE A 150 -2.27 -11.05 21.46
CA PHE A 150 -2.58 -10.53 22.79
C PHE A 150 -4.05 -10.10 22.86
N PHE A 151 -4.69 -10.41 23.99
CA PHE A 151 -6.08 -10.04 24.26
C PHE A 151 -6.15 -9.15 25.50
N PHE A 152 -6.87 -8.04 25.37
CA PHE A 152 -7.07 -7.06 26.44
C PHE A 152 -8.55 -6.83 26.66
N ASP A 153 -8.96 -6.68 27.91
CA ASP A 153 -10.23 -6.13 28.32
C ASP A 153 -10.11 -4.60 28.32
N ILE A 154 -10.96 -3.96 27.53
CA ILE A 154 -11.06 -2.51 27.39
C ILE A 154 -12.44 -1.98 27.82
N THR A 155 -13.11 -2.65 28.74
CA THR A 155 -14.34 -2.13 29.40
C THR A 155 -14.12 -0.71 29.93
N ASP A 156 -12.91 -0.41 30.43
CA ASP A 156 -12.39 0.96 30.60
C ASP A 156 -11.31 1.22 29.53
N PRO A 157 -11.64 1.91 28.42
CA PRO A 157 -10.66 2.16 27.37
C PRO A 157 -9.44 2.97 27.80
N THR A 158 -9.54 3.70 28.92
CA THR A 158 -8.41 4.48 29.45
C THR A 158 -7.45 3.65 30.28
N ASN A 159 -7.84 2.42 30.65
CA ASN A 159 -7.06 1.52 31.50
C ASN A 159 -7.20 0.05 31.06
N PRO A 160 -6.76 -0.33 29.85
CA PRO A 160 -6.84 -1.69 29.33
C PRO A 160 -6.14 -2.70 30.26
N VAL A 161 -6.75 -3.89 30.40
CA VAL A 161 -6.22 -4.98 31.20
C VAL A 161 -5.78 -6.15 30.31
N TRP A 162 -4.53 -6.56 30.37
CA TRP A 162 -4.05 -7.76 29.68
C TRP A 162 -4.72 -9.01 30.26
N VAL A 163 -5.41 -9.76 29.40
CA VAL A 163 -6.18 -10.94 29.81
C VAL A 163 -5.43 -12.23 29.48
N SER A 164 -5.01 -12.39 28.23
CA SER A 164 -4.36 -13.63 27.78
C SER A 164 -3.49 -13.40 26.54
N THR A 165 -2.77 -14.45 26.17
CA THR A 165 -1.98 -14.54 24.93
C THR A 165 -2.19 -15.91 24.30
N LEU A 166 -2.51 -15.94 22.99
CA LEU A 166 -2.49 -17.16 22.20
C LEU A 166 -1.19 -17.22 21.39
N PRO A 167 -0.35 -18.26 21.56
CA PRO A 167 0.85 -18.44 20.77
C PRO A 167 0.52 -18.73 19.29
N VAL A 168 1.14 -18.00 18.38
CA VAL A 168 1.16 -18.30 16.92
C VAL A 168 2.58 -18.08 16.43
N GLN A 169 2.87 -18.43 15.16
CA GLN A 169 4.26 -18.39 14.68
C GLN A 169 4.67 -16.99 14.19
N ASN A 170 3.74 -16.28 13.53
CA ASN A 170 4.02 -14.98 12.93
C ASN A 170 2.74 -14.17 12.72
N ALA A 171 2.09 -13.75 13.83
CA ALA A 171 0.89 -12.93 13.77
C ALA A 171 1.18 -11.57 13.12
N TRP A 172 0.63 -11.35 11.92
CA TRP A 172 0.80 -10.12 11.15
C TRP A 172 -0.42 -9.20 11.21
N ALA A 173 -1.61 -9.77 11.03
CA ALA A 173 -2.87 -9.05 11.12
C ALA A 173 -3.88 -9.84 11.95
N VAL A 174 -4.83 -9.14 12.53
CA VAL A 174 -5.91 -9.71 13.33
C VAL A 174 -7.19 -8.91 13.13
N ILE A 175 -8.33 -9.61 13.03
CA ILE A 175 -9.65 -8.99 12.99
C ILE A 175 -10.65 -9.77 13.82
N LEU A 176 -11.55 -9.07 14.51
CA LEU A 176 -12.59 -9.62 15.38
C LEU A 176 -13.93 -9.67 14.65
N ASN A 177 -14.69 -10.76 14.85
CA ASN A 177 -16.05 -10.92 14.36
C ASN A 177 -16.91 -11.64 15.41
N GLY A 178 -17.53 -10.89 16.30
CA GLY A 178 -18.31 -11.44 17.40
C GLY A 178 -17.47 -12.33 18.32
N ASN A 179 -17.78 -13.63 18.37
CA ASN A 179 -17.06 -14.60 19.18
C ASN A 179 -15.81 -15.18 18.50
N TYR A 180 -15.46 -14.70 17.30
CA TYR A 180 -14.35 -15.23 16.53
C TYR A 180 -13.31 -14.14 16.26
N SER A 181 -12.06 -14.57 16.11
CA SER A 181 -10.98 -13.74 15.59
C SER A 181 -10.29 -14.46 14.45
N TYR A 182 -10.00 -13.76 13.36
CA TYR A 182 -9.18 -14.26 12.26
C TYR A 182 -7.80 -13.66 12.37
N VAL A 183 -6.79 -14.51 12.28
CA VAL A 183 -5.38 -14.13 12.48
C VAL A 183 -4.57 -14.52 11.25
N ALA A 184 -3.90 -13.56 10.67
CA ALA A 184 -2.88 -13.79 9.66
C ALA A 184 -1.59 -14.31 10.34
N ASP A 185 -1.28 -15.60 10.15
CA ASP A 185 -0.08 -16.26 10.65
C ASP A 185 0.82 -16.71 9.48
N GLY A 186 1.56 -15.75 8.91
CA GLY A 186 2.33 -15.97 7.69
C GLY A 186 1.43 -16.21 6.47
N GLU A 187 1.53 -17.40 5.85
CA GLU A 187 0.70 -17.82 4.71
C GLU A 187 -0.59 -18.53 5.15
N THR A 188 -0.93 -18.48 6.43
CA THR A 188 -2.08 -19.18 7.00
C THR A 188 -3.02 -18.17 7.65
N ILE A 189 -4.32 -18.34 7.47
CA ILE A 189 -5.32 -17.66 8.30
C ILE A 189 -5.85 -18.67 9.32
N LYS A 190 -5.83 -18.26 10.59
CA LYS A 190 -6.35 -19.04 11.72
C LYS A 190 -7.67 -18.46 12.19
N VAL A 191 -8.61 -19.33 12.55
CA VAL A 191 -9.87 -18.96 13.22
C VAL A 191 -9.73 -19.30 14.69
N LEU A 192 -9.92 -18.32 15.53
CA LEU A 192 -9.92 -18.47 16.97
C LEU A 192 -11.34 -18.32 17.51
N ASP A 193 -11.75 -19.21 18.42
CA ASP A 193 -12.88 -18.95 19.32
C ASP A 193 -12.39 -18.03 20.46
N VAL A 194 -12.93 -16.83 20.49
CA VAL A 194 -12.62 -15.79 21.49
C VAL A 194 -13.85 -15.44 22.34
N SER A 195 -14.88 -16.30 22.35
CA SER A 195 -16.04 -16.17 23.24
C SER A 195 -15.64 -16.04 24.71
N ASN A 196 -14.49 -16.61 25.06
CA ASN A 196 -13.81 -16.43 26.32
C ASN A 196 -12.37 -16.00 26.09
N ILE A 197 -12.10 -14.70 26.11
CA ILE A 197 -10.74 -14.16 25.90
C ILE A 197 -9.72 -14.53 26.99
N GLN A 198 -10.17 -15.14 28.11
CA GLN A 198 -9.26 -15.72 29.11
C GLN A 198 -8.64 -17.05 28.65
N ASN A 199 -9.31 -17.74 27.72
CA ASN A 199 -8.86 -19.01 27.17
C ASN A 199 -9.24 -19.09 25.68
N PRO A 200 -8.63 -18.29 24.81
CA PRO A 200 -8.89 -18.35 23.36
C PRO A 200 -8.34 -19.65 22.78
N GLU A 201 -9.05 -20.22 21.80
CA GLU A 201 -8.69 -21.52 21.20
C GLU A 201 -8.67 -21.42 19.68
N GLU A 202 -7.64 -21.97 19.03
CA GLU A 202 -7.63 -22.16 17.57
C GLU A 202 -8.59 -23.31 17.23
N ILE A 203 -9.60 -23.03 16.38
CA ILE A 203 -10.62 -24.02 15.99
C ILE A 203 -10.50 -24.45 14.54
N TYR A 204 -9.90 -23.63 13.67
CA TYR A 204 -9.73 -23.92 12.26
C TYR A 204 -8.56 -23.10 11.68
N SER A 205 -7.98 -23.57 10.59
CA SER A 205 -7.00 -22.81 9.81
C SER A 205 -6.89 -23.33 8.38
N TRP A 206 -6.46 -22.43 7.46
CA TRP A 206 -6.19 -22.79 6.07
C TRP A 206 -5.02 -21.97 5.53
N THR A 207 -4.39 -22.50 4.47
CA THR A 207 -3.26 -21.84 3.79
C THR A 207 -3.78 -21.01 2.61
N THR A 208 -3.33 -19.79 2.47
CA THR A 208 -3.69 -18.85 1.38
C THR A 208 -2.77 -18.96 0.17
N GLY A 209 -1.59 -19.58 0.33
CA GLY A 209 -0.58 -19.72 -0.72
C GLY A 209 0.41 -18.56 -0.80
N ASN A 210 0.10 -17.41 -0.16
CA ASN A 210 1.02 -16.28 -0.01
C ASN A 210 0.82 -15.62 1.36
N ALA A 211 1.79 -14.82 1.79
CA ALA A 211 1.74 -14.15 3.09
C ALA A 211 0.58 -13.16 3.17
N VAL A 212 -0.26 -13.34 4.20
CA VAL A 212 -1.39 -12.45 4.48
C VAL A 212 -0.87 -11.16 5.10
N LYS A 213 -1.19 -10.02 4.48
CA LYS A 213 -0.74 -8.69 4.88
C LYS A 213 -1.76 -7.96 5.73
N ASP A 214 -3.04 -8.13 5.40
CA ASP A 214 -4.14 -7.51 6.13
C ASP A 214 -5.42 -8.32 6.00
N LEU A 215 -6.36 -8.08 6.91
CA LEU A 215 -7.66 -8.74 6.97
C LEU A 215 -8.75 -7.69 7.20
N ALA A 216 -9.85 -7.82 6.48
CA ALA A 216 -11.02 -6.96 6.65
C ALA A 216 -12.32 -7.78 6.58
N ILE A 217 -13.36 -7.30 7.26
CA ILE A 217 -14.69 -7.94 7.23
C ILE A 217 -15.74 -6.90 6.85
N SER A 218 -16.57 -7.22 5.86
CA SER A 218 -17.75 -6.46 5.49
C SER A 218 -18.83 -7.39 4.95
N ASP A 219 -20.09 -7.07 5.29
CA ASP A 219 -21.29 -7.71 4.73
C ASP A 219 -21.30 -9.25 4.79
N GLY A 220 -20.67 -9.82 5.83
CA GLY A 220 -20.57 -11.27 6.00
C GLY A 220 -19.46 -11.95 5.20
N TYR A 221 -18.52 -11.18 4.67
CA TYR A 221 -17.35 -11.67 3.95
C TYR A 221 -16.06 -11.26 4.66
N LEU A 222 -15.07 -12.16 4.63
CA LEU A 222 -13.69 -11.89 5.02
C LEU A 222 -12.87 -11.63 3.77
N TYR A 223 -12.17 -10.53 3.74
CA TYR A 223 -11.20 -10.16 2.70
C TYR A 223 -9.79 -10.29 3.25
N ALA A 224 -8.88 -10.82 2.45
CA ALA A 224 -7.47 -10.97 2.82
C ALA A 224 -6.57 -10.38 1.74
N ALA A 225 -5.73 -9.42 2.12
CA ALA A 225 -4.66 -8.89 1.26
C ALA A 225 -3.49 -9.87 1.27
N LEU A 226 -3.07 -10.35 0.10
CA LEU A 226 -2.09 -11.41 -0.09
C LEU A 226 -0.81 -10.95 -0.80
N GLY A 227 -0.48 -9.65 -0.72
CA GLY A 227 0.67 -9.09 -1.43
C GLY A 227 0.53 -9.28 -2.94
N SER A 228 1.50 -9.92 -3.59
CA SER A 228 1.52 -10.14 -5.05
C SER A 228 0.41 -11.05 -5.60
N GLU A 229 -0.36 -11.71 -4.76
CA GLU A 229 -1.53 -12.49 -5.17
C GLU A 229 -2.82 -11.67 -5.08
N GLY A 230 -2.73 -10.39 -4.72
CA GLY A 230 -3.86 -9.47 -4.64
C GLY A 230 -4.78 -9.74 -3.45
N VAL A 231 -6.09 -9.83 -3.66
CA VAL A 231 -7.11 -9.94 -2.62
C VAL A 231 -7.95 -11.19 -2.81
N SER A 232 -8.09 -11.98 -1.73
CA SER A 232 -9.04 -13.10 -1.66
C SER A 232 -10.27 -12.74 -0.83
N VAL A 233 -11.44 -13.26 -1.22
CA VAL A 233 -12.70 -13.13 -0.47
C VAL A 233 -13.22 -14.49 -0.05
N TYR A 234 -13.73 -14.56 1.19
CA TYR A 234 -14.27 -15.77 1.83
C TYR A 234 -15.65 -15.48 2.41
N ASP A 235 -16.57 -16.43 2.27
CA ASP A 235 -17.91 -16.38 2.89
C ASP A 235 -17.83 -16.69 4.40
N LEU A 236 -18.45 -15.88 5.23
CA LEU A 236 -18.56 -16.04 6.69
C LEU A 236 -19.94 -16.54 7.15
N ASN A 237 -20.79 -17.13 6.29
CA ASN A 237 -22.02 -17.77 6.71
C ASN A 237 -21.76 -18.84 7.79
N ASN A 238 -20.61 -19.51 7.71
CA ASN A 238 -20.05 -20.29 8.80
C ASN A 238 -18.75 -19.63 9.27
N PRO A 239 -18.76 -18.80 10.32
CA PRO A 239 -17.58 -18.09 10.78
C PRO A 239 -16.48 -18.99 11.35
N GLU A 240 -16.82 -20.25 11.76
CA GLU A 240 -15.83 -21.22 12.24
C GLU A 240 -15.01 -21.84 11.10
N SER A 241 -15.52 -21.83 9.88
CA SER A 241 -14.86 -22.42 8.71
C SER A 241 -15.22 -21.62 7.45
N PRO A 242 -14.59 -20.47 7.24
CA PRO A 242 -14.81 -19.62 6.07
C PRO A 242 -14.60 -20.37 4.75
N GLU A 243 -15.47 -20.11 3.76
CA GLU A 243 -15.40 -20.74 2.45
C GLU A 243 -14.77 -19.78 1.44
N PHE A 244 -13.73 -20.22 0.74
CA PHE A 244 -13.11 -19.44 -0.34
C PHE A 244 -14.11 -19.24 -1.49
N LEU A 245 -14.27 -17.98 -1.95
CA LEU A 245 -15.15 -17.62 -3.05
C LEU A 245 -14.39 -17.22 -4.30
N ALA A 246 -13.49 -16.25 -4.21
CA ALA A 246 -12.76 -15.71 -5.34
C ALA A 246 -11.46 -15.05 -4.90
N ASN A 247 -10.59 -14.79 -5.88
CA ASN A 247 -9.41 -13.95 -5.78
C ASN A 247 -9.41 -12.94 -6.93
N HIS A 248 -8.99 -11.71 -6.63
CA HIS A 248 -8.62 -10.69 -7.59
C HIS A 248 -7.13 -10.42 -7.47
N ASN A 249 -6.38 -10.61 -8.54
CA ASN A 249 -4.95 -10.28 -8.57
C ASN A 249 -4.82 -8.81 -8.90
N THR A 250 -4.39 -8.01 -7.93
CA THR A 250 -4.18 -6.57 -8.08
C THR A 250 -2.94 -6.28 -8.94
N THR A 251 -2.78 -5.02 -9.36
CA THR A 251 -1.66 -4.64 -10.25
C THR A 251 -0.31 -4.64 -9.57
N GLY A 252 -0.27 -4.41 -8.25
CA GLY A 252 0.96 -4.29 -7.46
C GLY A 252 1.05 -5.28 -6.29
N LEU A 253 1.13 -4.75 -5.08
CA LEU A 253 1.24 -5.51 -3.83
C LEU A 253 0.13 -5.10 -2.87
N ALA A 254 -0.97 -5.85 -2.81
CA ALA A 254 -2.05 -5.60 -1.86
C ALA A 254 -1.56 -5.69 -0.41
N THR A 255 -1.48 -4.55 0.27
CA THR A 255 -0.90 -4.43 1.62
C THR A 255 -1.91 -4.09 2.70
N ARG A 256 -3.00 -3.39 2.36
CA ARG A 256 -4.09 -3.00 3.27
C ARG A 256 -5.43 -3.07 2.56
N ILE A 257 -6.47 -3.37 3.34
CA ILE A 257 -7.85 -3.39 2.86
C ILE A 257 -8.73 -2.61 3.82
N GLN A 258 -9.55 -1.71 3.27
CA GLN A 258 -10.55 -0.97 4.01
C GLN A 258 -11.92 -1.12 3.36
N PRO A 259 -12.89 -1.80 4.01
CA PRO A 259 -14.26 -1.86 3.53
C PRO A 259 -14.96 -0.50 3.63
N PHE A 260 -15.76 -0.17 2.62
CA PHE A 260 -16.67 0.97 2.60
C PHE A 260 -17.82 0.74 1.62
N ASN A 261 -19.03 1.14 1.96
CA ASN A 261 -20.23 1.15 1.09
C ASN A 261 -20.39 -0.12 0.23
N GLY A 262 -20.18 -1.33 0.82
CA GLY A 262 -20.27 -2.63 0.11
C GLY A 262 -19.13 -2.90 -0.86
N LYS A 263 -18.02 -2.17 -0.74
CA LYS A 263 -16.77 -2.31 -1.52
C LYS A 263 -15.58 -2.41 -0.58
N CYS A 264 -14.42 -2.67 -1.13
CA CYS A 264 -13.14 -2.62 -0.43
C CYS A 264 -12.16 -1.70 -1.17
N ALA A 265 -11.63 -0.69 -0.50
CA ALA A 265 -10.46 0.02 -0.96
C ALA A 265 -9.21 -0.78 -0.61
N VAL A 266 -8.28 -0.90 -1.54
CA VAL A 266 -7.04 -1.65 -1.42
C VAL A 266 -5.86 -0.70 -1.62
N ALA A 267 -4.95 -0.68 -0.67
CA ALA A 267 -3.64 -0.07 -0.84
C ALA A 267 -2.73 -1.09 -1.55
N ASP A 268 -2.42 -0.84 -2.80
CA ASP A 268 -1.73 -1.77 -3.69
C ASP A 268 -0.30 -1.35 -4.03
N TRP A 269 0.39 -0.75 -3.06
CA TRP A 269 1.78 -0.30 -3.12
C TRP A 269 2.05 0.90 -4.01
N ASP A 270 1.61 0.93 -5.27
CA ASP A 270 1.81 1.99 -6.26
C ASP A 270 0.52 2.59 -6.81
N ASP A 271 -0.62 2.11 -6.30
CA ASP A 271 -1.94 2.60 -6.67
C ASP A 271 -3.00 2.35 -5.58
N VAL A 272 -4.23 2.76 -5.87
CA VAL A 272 -5.43 2.47 -5.09
C VAL A 272 -6.43 1.75 -5.98
N GLU A 273 -6.82 0.56 -5.56
CA GLU A 273 -7.88 -0.23 -6.20
C GLU A 273 -9.16 -0.26 -5.36
N ILE A 274 -10.31 -0.23 -6.02
CA ILE A 274 -11.62 -0.44 -5.38
C ILE A 274 -12.21 -1.73 -5.92
N LEU A 275 -12.37 -2.70 -5.04
CA LEU A 275 -12.93 -4.01 -5.37
C LEU A 275 -14.34 -4.16 -4.83
N GLN A 276 -15.20 -4.85 -5.58
CA GLN A 276 -16.56 -5.17 -5.15
C GLN A 276 -16.87 -6.65 -5.39
N TRP A 277 -17.33 -7.34 -4.35
CA TRP A 277 -17.89 -8.69 -4.51
C TRP A 277 -19.30 -8.60 -5.13
N ASN A 278 -19.47 -9.13 -6.35
CA ASN A 278 -20.75 -9.08 -7.08
C ASN A 278 -21.60 -10.34 -6.94
N GLY A 279 -21.17 -11.29 -6.09
CA GLY A 279 -21.82 -12.60 -5.89
C GLY A 279 -21.23 -13.72 -6.73
N THR A 280 -20.31 -13.42 -7.65
CA THR A 280 -19.68 -14.39 -8.56
C THR A 280 -18.16 -14.19 -8.64
N GLU A 281 -17.72 -12.95 -8.67
CA GLU A 281 -16.31 -12.56 -8.76
C GLU A 281 -16.04 -11.30 -7.94
N LEU A 282 -14.78 -11.08 -7.59
CA LEU A 282 -14.29 -9.85 -6.99
C LEU A 282 -13.89 -8.90 -8.12
N GLU A 283 -14.79 -7.96 -8.44
CA GLU A 283 -14.68 -7.06 -9.59
C GLU A 283 -13.91 -5.79 -9.22
N LEU A 284 -13.00 -5.34 -10.10
CA LEU A 284 -12.38 -4.04 -10.03
C LEU A 284 -13.38 -2.97 -10.51
N VAL A 285 -13.85 -2.13 -9.58
CA VAL A 285 -14.86 -1.08 -9.84
C VAL A 285 -14.30 0.33 -9.71
N GLY A 286 -13.08 0.49 -9.22
CA GLY A 286 -12.37 1.77 -9.17
C GLY A 286 -10.87 1.54 -9.19
N PHE A 287 -10.13 2.46 -9.82
CA PHE A 287 -8.69 2.40 -9.94
C PHE A 287 -8.10 3.80 -10.14
N LYS A 288 -7.01 4.11 -9.46
CA LYS A 288 -6.19 5.29 -9.77
C LYS A 288 -4.74 4.98 -9.46
N ALA A 289 -3.90 5.04 -10.49
CA ALA A 289 -2.45 5.08 -10.32
C ALA A 289 -2.06 6.44 -9.72
N ASN A 290 -1.35 6.43 -8.60
CA ASN A 290 -0.98 7.66 -7.89
C ASN A 290 0.52 8.00 -8.00
N GLY A 291 1.31 7.12 -8.62
CA GLY A 291 2.76 7.27 -8.79
C GLY A 291 3.52 7.33 -7.47
N ARG A 292 2.92 6.85 -6.37
CA ARG A 292 3.46 6.95 -5.01
C ARG A 292 3.34 5.60 -4.31
N ARG A 293 4.00 5.49 -3.16
CA ARG A 293 3.96 4.26 -2.35
C ARG A 293 2.80 4.32 -1.38
N THR A 294 1.71 3.62 -1.68
CA THR A 294 0.51 3.49 -0.85
C THR A 294 0.76 2.50 0.29
N MET A 295 0.86 2.99 1.52
CA MET A 295 1.19 2.19 2.71
C MET A 295 -0.04 1.74 3.49
N ALA A 296 -1.05 2.60 3.58
CA ALA A 296 -2.29 2.32 4.29
C ALA A 296 -3.46 3.13 3.70
N ILE A 297 -4.67 2.70 4.02
CA ILE A 297 -5.88 3.26 3.47
C ILE A 297 -7.00 3.21 4.50
N ASN A 298 -7.85 4.24 4.52
CA ASN A 298 -9.10 4.24 5.27
C ASN A 298 -10.16 5.02 4.48
N ALA A 299 -11.43 4.86 4.83
CA ALA A 299 -12.53 5.46 4.09
C ALA A 299 -13.63 6.02 4.99
N SER A 300 -14.26 7.12 4.54
CA SER A 300 -15.43 7.72 5.17
C SER A 300 -16.43 8.15 4.09
N GLY A 301 -17.58 7.47 4.01
CA GLY A 301 -18.49 7.62 2.88
C GLY A 301 -17.84 7.15 1.59
N ASP A 302 -17.84 7.99 0.57
CA ASP A 302 -17.19 7.73 -0.72
C ASP A 302 -15.77 8.31 -0.79
N PHE A 303 -15.26 8.91 0.30
CA PHE A 303 -13.91 9.45 0.38
C PHE A 303 -12.94 8.44 0.96
N ILE A 304 -11.81 8.30 0.30
CA ILE A 304 -10.73 7.39 0.66
C ILE A 304 -9.50 8.24 1.01
N TYR A 305 -8.90 7.94 2.16
CA TYR A 305 -7.68 8.60 2.65
C TYR A 305 -6.55 7.60 2.57
N SER A 306 -5.58 7.88 1.71
CA SER A 306 -4.42 7.05 1.50
C SER A 306 -3.18 7.65 2.13
N ALA A 307 -2.50 6.86 2.95
CA ALA A 307 -1.21 7.19 3.53
C ALA A 307 -0.09 6.75 2.58
N GLU A 308 0.49 7.73 1.86
CA GLU A 308 1.46 7.54 0.80
C GLU A 308 2.87 7.77 1.33
N TRP A 309 3.46 6.85 2.03
CA TRP A 309 4.80 7.00 2.64
C TRP A 309 5.15 8.41 3.17
N MET A 310 5.06 9.45 2.33
CA MET A 310 5.37 10.85 2.67
C MET A 310 4.19 11.82 2.49
N TRP A 311 3.03 11.34 2.02
CA TRP A 311 1.91 12.17 1.63
C TRP A 311 0.60 11.61 2.20
N LEU A 312 -0.39 12.46 2.36
CA LEU A 312 -1.78 12.06 2.51
C LEU A 312 -2.51 12.43 1.22
N GLN A 313 -3.10 11.46 0.54
CA GLN A 313 -3.98 11.71 -0.60
C GLN A 313 -5.44 11.47 -0.22
N VAL A 314 -6.31 12.27 -0.78
CA VAL A 314 -7.77 12.15 -0.62
C VAL A 314 -8.34 11.84 -1.99
N PHE A 315 -8.99 10.68 -2.08
CA PHE A 315 -9.71 10.23 -3.27
C PHE A 315 -11.21 10.31 -3.03
N GLU A 316 -11.98 10.48 -4.08
CA GLU A 316 -13.43 10.28 -4.09
C GLU A 316 -13.78 9.15 -5.05
N TYR A 317 -14.57 8.20 -4.56
CA TYR A 317 -15.13 7.14 -5.39
C TYR A 317 -16.49 7.56 -5.93
N GLY A 318 -16.64 7.65 -7.26
CA GLY A 318 -17.89 8.06 -7.91
C GLY A 318 -17.75 8.20 -9.42
N GLU A 319 -18.81 8.65 -10.07
CA GLU A 319 -18.72 9.04 -11.49
C GLU A 319 -17.90 10.32 -11.60
N ILE A 320 -16.99 10.36 -12.57
CA ILE A 320 -16.11 11.51 -12.82
C ILE A 320 -16.78 12.39 -13.89
N ASP A 321 -17.38 13.52 -13.47
CA ASP A 321 -18.12 14.42 -14.37
C ASP A 321 -17.22 15.31 -15.23
N ASP A 322 -16.03 15.69 -14.74
CA ASP A 322 -15.04 16.48 -15.46
C ASP A 322 -14.18 15.61 -16.40
N ALA A 323 -13.21 16.19 -17.07
CA ALA A 323 -12.17 15.46 -17.76
C ALA A 323 -11.23 14.83 -16.72
N ASP A 324 -10.83 13.59 -16.92
CA ASP A 324 -9.92 12.85 -16.02
C ASP A 324 -8.88 12.12 -16.87
N ILE A 325 -7.63 12.60 -16.79
CA ILE A 325 -6.52 12.01 -17.52
C ILE A 325 -5.92 10.86 -16.69
N ASP A 326 -5.70 9.75 -17.35
CA ASP A 326 -4.95 8.65 -16.77
C ASP A 326 -3.87 8.16 -17.72
N ILE A 327 -2.74 7.74 -17.15
CA ILE A 327 -1.56 7.31 -17.90
C ILE A 327 -1.11 5.92 -17.47
N SER A 328 -0.72 5.10 -18.44
CA SER A 328 -0.30 3.71 -18.19
C SER A 328 1.02 3.59 -17.42
N SER A 329 1.80 4.64 -17.31
CA SER A 329 3.06 4.66 -16.56
C SER A 329 3.51 6.08 -16.24
N TRP A 330 4.03 6.28 -15.02
CA TRP A 330 4.68 7.52 -14.60
C TRP A 330 6.16 7.61 -15.00
N GLU A 331 6.73 6.51 -15.49
CA GLU A 331 8.10 6.45 -15.99
C GLU A 331 8.23 5.52 -17.20
N LEU A 332 9.09 5.89 -18.14
CA LEU A 332 9.50 5.07 -19.26
C LEU A 332 11.00 4.79 -19.14
N ASN A 333 11.32 3.55 -18.75
CA ASN A 333 12.69 3.08 -18.60
C ASN A 333 13.13 2.35 -19.87
N TYR A 334 13.94 3.03 -20.69
CA TYR A 334 14.45 2.46 -21.94
C TYR A 334 15.48 1.39 -21.65
N PRO A 335 15.45 0.25 -22.38
CA PRO A 335 16.54 -0.71 -22.32
C PRO A 335 17.86 -0.05 -22.77
N TYR A 336 18.98 -0.71 -22.52
CA TYR A 336 20.26 -0.22 -23.05
C TYR A 336 20.21 -0.08 -24.57
N VAL A 337 20.55 1.11 -25.08
CA VAL A 337 20.59 1.44 -26.50
C VAL A 337 22.01 1.87 -26.87
N GLU A 338 22.58 1.25 -27.89
CA GLU A 338 23.93 1.60 -28.36
C GLU A 338 23.97 3.04 -28.92
N ASN A 339 25.12 3.70 -28.74
CA ASN A 339 25.30 5.07 -29.23
C ASN A 339 25.04 5.18 -30.74
N GLY A 340 24.11 6.04 -31.12
CA GLY A 340 23.64 6.25 -32.49
C GLY A 340 22.41 5.42 -32.88
N ASP A 341 21.98 4.50 -32.05
CA ASP A 341 20.73 3.76 -32.23
C ASP A 341 19.55 4.43 -31.49
N SER A 342 18.36 3.90 -31.67
CA SER A 342 17.14 4.41 -31.09
C SER A 342 16.23 3.28 -30.61
N TYR A 343 15.41 3.58 -29.57
CA TYR A 343 14.39 2.68 -29.08
C TYR A 343 13.10 3.45 -28.76
N THR A 344 11.95 2.90 -29.10
CA THR A 344 10.64 3.51 -28.87
C THR A 344 9.90 2.76 -27.80
N LEU A 345 9.35 3.50 -26.82
CA LEU A 345 8.38 3.01 -25.85
C LEU A 345 7.05 3.73 -26.07
N SER A 346 5.98 3.07 -25.67
CA SER A 346 4.61 3.56 -25.81
C SER A 346 4.04 3.90 -24.43
N LEU A 347 3.30 5.01 -24.36
CA LEU A 347 2.51 5.45 -23.22
C LEU A 347 1.06 5.51 -23.66
N ASP A 348 0.17 4.77 -23.01
CA ASP A 348 -1.25 4.92 -23.22
C ASP A 348 -1.80 6.01 -22.30
N VAL A 349 -2.62 6.89 -22.86
CA VAL A 349 -3.31 7.97 -22.17
C VAL A 349 -4.80 7.82 -22.42
N THR A 350 -5.58 7.83 -21.35
CA THR A 350 -7.03 7.63 -21.40
C THR A 350 -7.76 8.80 -20.75
N ASN A 351 -8.90 9.17 -21.28
CA ASN A 351 -9.85 10.05 -20.61
C ASN A 351 -10.92 9.19 -19.92
N ASN A 352 -10.85 9.09 -18.61
CA ASN A 352 -11.82 8.36 -17.78
C ASN A 352 -12.99 9.22 -17.30
N GLY A 353 -12.89 10.53 -17.49
CA GLY A 353 -13.94 11.48 -17.15
C GLY A 353 -15.11 11.48 -18.14
N ASN A 354 -16.17 12.19 -17.78
CA ASN A 354 -17.37 12.35 -18.60
C ASN A 354 -17.35 13.60 -19.51
N SER A 355 -16.33 14.46 -19.38
CA SER A 355 -16.08 15.62 -20.22
C SER A 355 -14.92 15.40 -21.18
N ILE A 356 -14.82 16.21 -22.25
CA ILE A 356 -13.68 16.12 -23.19
C ILE A 356 -12.39 16.52 -22.49
N LEU A 357 -11.40 15.64 -22.53
CA LEU A 357 -10.03 15.92 -22.11
C LEU A 357 -9.34 16.73 -23.20
N ASN A 358 -9.06 18.02 -22.92
CA ASN A 358 -8.31 18.87 -23.81
C ASN A 358 -6.85 18.94 -23.35
N ILE A 359 -5.94 18.83 -24.31
CA ILE A 359 -4.51 18.96 -24.05
C ILE A 359 -4.06 20.36 -24.44
N ASP A 360 -3.83 21.22 -23.45
CA ASP A 360 -3.48 22.61 -23.66
C ASP A 360 -2.04 22.79 -24.16
N ASP A 361 -1.11 21.98 -23.63
CA ASP A 361 0.29 21.94 -24.08
C ASP A 361 0.92 20.59 -23.74
N GLN A 362 1.98 20.21 -24.45
CA GLN A 362 2.78 19.03 -24.20
C GLN A 362 4.17 19.15 -24.79
N TYR A 363 5.21 18.76 -24.05
CA TYR A 363 6.58 18.82 -24.55
C TYR A 363 7.56 17.91 -23.80
N ILE A 364 8.70 17.64 -24.46
CA ILE A 364 9.91 17.08 -23.86
C ILE A 364 11.04 18.09 -24.07
N SER A 365 11.77 18.44 -22.99
CA SER A 365 12.81 19.46 -23.06
C SER A 365 14.15 18.94 -23.59
N ASN A 366 14.43 17.63 -23.41
CA ASN A 366 15.68 17.00 -23.84
C ASN A 366 15.55 16.45 -25.26
N PRO A 367 16.39 16.91 -26.23
CA PRO A 367 16.32 16.50 -27.62
C PRO A 367 16.69 15.03 -27.88
N ASP A 368 17.23 14.32 -26.88
CA ASP A 368 17.47 12.88 -26.98
C ASP A 368 16.18 12.05 -26.98
N PHE A 369 15.06 12.67 -26.62
CA PHE A 369 13.74 12.04 -26.64
C PHE A 369 12.82 12.80 -27.59
N GLN A 370 12.08 12.06 -28.42
CA GLN A 370 11.18 12.61 -29.42
C GLN A 370 9.77 12.00 -29.29
N ILE A 371 8.75 12.85 -29.28
CA ILE A 371 7.36 12.40 -29.38
C ILE A 371 7.08 12.13 -30.86
N GLU A 372 6.70 10.88 -31.20
CA GLU A 372 6.41 10.50 -32.60
C GLU A 372 5.00 10.90 -33.03
N ASN A 373 4.05 10.86 -32.09
CA ASN A 373 2.65 11.21 -32.32
C ASN A 373 2.10 11.98 -31.12
N LEU A 374 1.82 13.25 -31.31
CA LEU A 374 1.29 14.11 -30.25
C LEU A 374 -0.04 13.60 -29.72
N LEU A 375 -0.20 13.64 -28.40
CA LEU A 375 -1.48 13.39 -27.74
C LEU A 375 -2.53 14.41 -28.24
N GLN A 376 -3.70 13.92 -28.61
CA GLN A 376 -4.83 14.73 -29.06
C GLN A 376 -5.83 14.89 -27.92
N ASN A 377 -6.82 15.76 -28.10
CA ASN A 377 -7.96 15.82 -27.20
C ASN A 377 -8.74 14.49 -27.27
N LEU A 378 -9.13 13.97 -26.12
CA LEU A 378 -9.79 12.66 -26.01
C LEU A 378 -11.25 12.83 -25.58
N ASN A 379 -12.15 12.13 -26.24
CA ASN A 379 -13.54 12.02 -25.79
C ASN A 379 -13.62 11.12 -24.53
N PRO A 380 -14.70 11.19 -23.75
CA PRO A 380 -14.96 10.27 -22.66
C PRO A 380 -14.74 8.79 -23.04
N GLY A 381 -13.93 8.08 -22.27
CA GLY A 381 -13.56 6.68 -22.50
C GLY A 381 -12.59 6.43 -23.66
N GLU A 382 -12.07 7.46 -24.32
CA GLU A 382 -11.11 7.33 -25.42
C GLU A 382 -9.68 7.18 -24.88
N THR A 383 -8.92 6.26 -25.50
CA THR A 383 -7.49 6.05 -25.23
C THR A 383 -6.68 6.35 -26.48
N GLN A 384 -5.56 7.04 -26.32
CA GLN A 384 -4.55 7.22 -27.35
C GLN A 384 -3.19 6.74 -26.85
N THR A 385 -2.52 5.94 -27.67
CA THR A 385 -1.12 5.57 -27.44
C THR A 385 -0.21 6.68 -27.97
N VAL A 386 0.72 7.15 -27.14
CA VAL A 386 1.77 8.11 -27.50
C VAL A 386 3.09 7.35 -27.55
N ASP A 387 3.75 7.37 -28.70
CA ASP A 387 5.04 6.76 -28.91
C ASP A 387 6.16 7.78 -28.66
N ILE A 388 7.13 7.43 -27.81
CA ILE A 388 8.27 8.28 -27.47
C ILE A 388 9.56 7.52 -27.80
N THR A 389 10.37 8.10 -28.66
CA THR A 389 11.62 7.52 -29.13
C THR A 389 12.81 8.13 -28.38
N TYR A 390 13.60 7.28 -27.75
CA TYR A 390 14.91 7.64 -27.22
C TYR A 390 15.98 7.44 -28.30
N HIS A 391 16.77 8.47 -28.57
CA HIS A 391 17.94 8.46 -29.45
C HIS A 391 19.20 8.47 -28.59
N ALA A 392 19.90 7.34 -28.53
CA ALA A 392 21.08 7.22 -27.68
C ALA A 392 22.24 8.05 -28.21
N ASN A 393 22.62 9.07 -27.45
CA ASN A 393 23.87 9.80 -27.61
C ASN A 393 24.88 9.30 -26.54
N ALA A 394 26.13 9.79 -26.60
CA ALA A 394 27.12 9.33 -25.65
C ALA A 394 26.76 9.72 -24.21
N GLY A 395 26.48 8.71 -23.36
CA GLY A 395 26.18 8.86 -21.93
C GLY A 395 24.73 8.65 -21.57
N ASN A 396 24.41 8.95 -20.32
CA ASN A 396 23.07 8.83 -19.74
C ASN A 396 22.20 10.00 -20.17
N SER A 397 20.91 9.77 -20.31
CA SER A 397 19.95 10.79 -20.67
C SER A 397 18.66 10.63 -19.87
N SER A 398 18.12 11.73 -19.34
CA SER A 398 16.84 11.75 -18.68
C SER A 398 16.07 13.00 -19.04
N SER A 399 14.75 12.93 -18.95
CA SER A 399 13.83 14.06 -19.18
C SER A 399 12.49 13.79 -18.54
N GLY A 400 11.58 14.78 -18.63
CA GLY A 400 10.16 14.61 -18.37
C GLY A 400 9.36 14.86 -19.65
N TYR A 401 8.44 13.96 -19.98
CA TYR A 401 7.34 14.28 -20.89
C TYR A 401 6.26 14.99 -20.08
N ARG A 402 6.05 16.28 -20.33
CA ARG A 402 5.06 17.07 -19.64
C ARG A 402 3.81 17.20 -20.50
N ILE A 403 2.67 17.02 -19.83
CA ILE A 403 1.33 17.15 -20.42
C ILE A 403 0.53 18.12 -19.54
N PHE A 404 -0.15 19.08 -20.15
CA PHE A 404 -1.02 20.05 -19.47
C PHE A 404 -2.45 19.84 -19.95
N PRO A 405 -3.22 18.98 -19.25
CA PRO A 405 -4.62 18.76 -19.58
C PRO A 405 -5.53 19.77 -18.88
N ASN A 406 -6.82 19.79 -19.30
CA ASN A 406 -7.88 20.49 -18.58
C ASN A 406 -8.47 19.66 -17.43
N ASP A 407 -7.73 18.70 -16.92
CA ASP A 407 -8.09 17.92 -15.75
C ASP A 407 -7.93 18.80 -14.50
N PRO A 408 -8.98 18.96 -13.65
CA PRO A 408 -8.92 19.87 -12.51
C PRO A 408 -7.98 19.44 -11.39
N ASP A 409 -7.79 18.14 -11.21
CA ASP A 409 -6.96 17.57 -10.14
C ASP A 409 -5.56 17.18 -10.63
N GLU A 410 -5.37 17.01 -11.93
CA GLU A 410 -4.07 16.70 -12.55
C GLU A 410 -3.69 17.67 -13.69
N PRO A 411 -3.57 18.98 -13.39
CA PRO A 411 -3.35 20.01 -14.42
C PRO A 411 -1.92 20.04 -15.00
N ASP A 412 -0.99 19.26 -14.46
CA ASP A 412 0.41 19.15 -14.90
C ASP A 412 0.94 17.76 -14.62
N ILE A 413 1.00 16.91 -15.63
CA ILE A 413 1.52 15.55 -15.56
C ILE A 413 2.95 15.52 -16.07
N ILE A 414 3.81 14.78 -15.37
CA ILE A 414 5.19 14.54 -15.76
C ILE A 414 5.46 13.04 -15.79
N VAL A 415 5.73 12.50 -16.98
CA VAL A 415 6.21 11.13 -17.16
C VAL A 415 7.73 11.16 -17.24
N GLU A 416 8.41 10.48 -16.33
CA GLU A 416 9.87 10.39 -16.31
C GLU A 416 10.40 9.54 -17.46
N LEU A 417 11.39 10.03 -18.19
CA LEU A 417 12.03 9.35 -19.31
C LEU A 417 13.48 9.04 -18.93
N ASN A 418 13.85 7.77 -18.94
CA ASN A 418 15.15 7.29 -18.47
C ASN A 418 15.86 6.46 -19.54
N GLY A 419 16.81 7.07 -20.26
CA GLY A 419 17.62 6.43 -21.31
C GLY A 419 19.08 6.25 -20.86
N ASN A 420 19.58 5.02 -20.90
CA ASN A 420 20.97 4.66 -20.54
C ASN A 420 21.46 5.31 -19.24
N ILE A 421 20.59 5.41 -18.21
CA ILE A 421 20.94 6.02 -16.91
C ILE A 421 22.03 5.21 -16.21
N ASP A 422 22.85 5.88 -15.37
CA ASP A 422 23.88 5.22 -14.57
C ASP A 422 23.27 4.14 -13.69
N GLY A 423 23.65 2.91 -13.95
CA GLY A 423 23.12 1.73 -13.32
C GLY A 423 23.15 0.54 -14.26
N ILE A 424 22.51 -0.52 -13.90
CA ILE A 424 22.37 -1.71 -14.74
C ILE A 424 21.02 -1.62 -15.44
N ASN A 425 21.01 -1.20 -16.70
CA ASN A 425 19.81 -1.25 -17.53
C ASN A 425 19.56 -2.68 -18.03
N ILE A 426 18.31 -3.00 -18.36
CA ILE A 426 17.96 -4.28 -18.96
C ILE A 426 18.69 -4.42 -20.31
N GLY A 427 19.53 -5.49 -20.43
CA GLY A 427 20.33 -5.75 -21.63
C GLY A 427 21.76 -5.20 -21.59
N GLU A 428 22.07 -4.33 -20.63
CA GLU A 428 23.44 -3.85 -20.42
C GLU A 428 24.29 -4.88 -19.66
N PRO A 429 25.56 -5.08 -20.05
CA PRO A 429 26.45 -5.90 -19.25
C PRO A 429 26.66 -5.29 -17.85
N ALA A 430 26.40 -6.07 -16.82
CA ALA A 430 26.63 -5.61 -15.45
C ALA A 430 28.11 -5.21 -15.27
N PRO A 431 28.40 -4.02 -14.66
CA PRO A 431 29.76 -3.62 -14.32
C PRO A 431 30.45 -4.68 -13.46
N ASP A 432 31.66 -5.05 -13.78
CA ASP A 432 32.43 -5.98 -12.95
C ASP A 432 32.81 -5.32 -11.62
N PHE A 433 32.73 -6.06 -10.55
CA PHE A 433 33.16 -5.61 -9.23
C PHE A 433 33.79 -6.76 -8.44
N GLU A 434 34.65 -6.41 -7.50
CA GLU A 434 35.28 -7.34 -6.56
C GLU A 434 34.89 -6.91 -5.12
N LEU A 435 34.37 -7.85 -4.33
CA LEU A 435 34.03 -7.66 -2.90
C LEU A 435 34.83 -8.68 -2.07
N ASN A 436 35.44 -8.21 -0.98
CA ASN A 436 36.05 -9.11 0.01
C ASN A 436 34.96 -9.90 0.76
N ILE A 437 35.16 -11.20 0.88
CA ILE A 437 34.31 -12.06 1.70
C ILE A 437 34.66 -11.83 3.16
N ILE A 438 33.72 -11.28 3.94
CA ILE A 438 33.93 -10.93 5.34
C ILE A 438 33.30 -11.94 6.33
N ALA A 439 32.50 -12.89 5.83
CA ALA A 439 31.87 -13.94 6.63
C ALA A 439 31.57 -15.17 5.77
N ASN A 440 31.64 -16.36 6.38
CA ASN A 440 31.32 -17.67 5.75
C ASN A 440 32.17 -18.04 4.53
N GLY A 441 33.42 -17.60 4.47
CA GLY A 441 34.39 -17.91 3.40
C GLY A 441 35.64 -17.04 3.51
N ASP A 442 36.63 -17.33 2.67
CA ASP A 442 37.86 -16.58 2.54
C ASP A 442 38.03 -16.08 1.09
N GLY A 443 38.73 -14.98 0.89
CA GLY A 443 39.05 -14.41 -0.41
C GLY A 443 38.11 -13.30 -0.85
N SER A 444 37.91 -13.18 -2.16
CA SER A 444 37.04 -12.18 -2.76
C SER A 444 36.03 -12.84 -3.71
N PHE A 445 34.91 -12.16 -3.91
CA PHE A 445 33.91 -12.46 -4.93
C PHE A 445 34.11 -11.47 -6.08
N GLN A 446 34.32 -11.95 -7.29
CA GLN A 446 34.34 -11.12 -8.48
C GLN A 446 33.21 -11.53 -9.43
N LEU A 447 32.43 -10.56 -9.89
CA LEU A 447 31.23 -10.84 -10.69
C LEU A 447 31.59 -11.55 -12.01
N SER A 448 32.66 -11.16 -12.67
CA SER A 448 33.11 -11.77 -13.94
C SER A 448 33.43 -13.25 -13.84
N ASP A 449 33.75 -13.78 -12.65
CA ASP A 449 33.99 -15.21 -12.43
C ASP A 449 32.72 -16.07 -12.47
N HIS A 450 31.54 -15.42 -12.47
CA HIS A 450 30.22 -16.05 -12.40
C HIS A 450 29.40 -15.90 -13.69
N LEU A 451 30.04 -15.66 -14.82
CA LEU A 451 29.38 -15.57 -16.12
C LEU A 451 28.54 -16.83 -16.41
N GLY A 452 27.29 -16.63 -16.83
CA GLY A 452 26.31 -17.70 -17.09
C GLY A 452 25.61 -18.25 -15.85
N GLN A 453 25.83 -17.66 -14.67
CA GLN A 453 25.11 -17.95 -13.44
C GLN A 453 24.16 -16.80 -13.10
N ILE A 454 23.10 -17.10 -12.34
CA ILE A 454 22.23 -16.06 -11.76
C ILE A 454 22.88 -15.60 -10.46
N VAL A 455 23.26 -14.32 -10.40
CA VAL A 455 23.81 -13.68 -9.20
C VAL A 455 22.77 -12.73 -8.62
N VAL A 456 22.40 -12.94 -7.36
CA VAL A 456 21.47 -12.08 -6.62
C VAL A 456 22.26 -11.24 -5.62
N LEU A 457 22.21 -9.90 -5.77
CA LEU A 457 22.82 -8.94 -4.85
C LEU A 457 21.75 -8.41 -3.92
N ALA A 458 21.98 -8.51 -2.61
CA ALA A 458 21.12 -7.93 -1.59
C ALA A 458 21.91 -6.91 -0.77
N PHE A 459 21.41 -5.69 -0.71
CA PHE A 459 21.99 -4.60 0.06
C PHE A 459 21.18 -4.41 1.36
N PHE A 460 21.86 -4.49 2.50
CA PHE A 460 21.24 -4.27 3.81
C PHE A 460 21.84 -3.01 4.43
N ALA A 461 21.00 -2.11 4.91
CA ALA A 461 21.48 -1.03 5.76
C ALA A 461 21.89 -1.64 7.11
N PRO A 462 23.06 -1.30 7.66
CA PRO A 462 23.39 -1.69 9.02
C PRO A 462 22.40 -1.02 9.97
N GLY A 463 21.69 -1.84 10.78
CA GLY A 463 20.69 -1.41 11.77
C GLY A 463 21.28 -0.69 12.98
#